data_af7bbc7df4cf4a149a11f1c08b32154a
#
_entry.id   af7bbc7df4cf4a149a11f1c08b32154a
#
_cell.length_a   1.000
_cell.length_b   1.000
_cell.length_c   1.000
_cell.angle_alpha   90.00
_cell.angle_beta   90.00
_cell.angle_gamma   90.00
#
_symmetry.space_group_name_H-M   'P 1'
#
loop_
_entity.id
_entity.type
_entity.pdbx_description
1 polymer ?
#
loop_
_entity_poly.entity_id
_entity_poly.type
_entity_poly.pdbx_seq_one_letter_code
_entity_poly.pdbx_strand_id
1 'polypeptide(L)'
;MALSWTEAQNVILNPGSGTPFELMESEVLGVKMEVFKNAPPNLALVLQGARAHGDKTFLLYEGERFTFANVMDQVDGLAHLLVNKYGIKKGDRVAVAMRNYPEWIISFAAIISVGAVNVSFNAWWTEDEMDFALKDCGAKVLIGDQQRIDTAHHSCRALGIKMLIVRPETEVGPDIDEWSKEVKSGLGPLVADIGPDDDCTILYTSGTTGRPKGAVSTHRAVISSLMAFSARNGVLALATDPPAEPVEPDNFPPSFILIVPLFHVTGCVPVMLSCFMAGLKLVIMYKWDAGKALPIIQDEKITNFVGVPTQSWDLVNHPDFDKYDTSSLRAVGGGGAPAPATLVDKVAKSVKKGGPQLGYGMTETNAFGPGNLGKFYTDRPTSTGRAIRPMEVAIWDPATKKVLGPNEYGEIMLFGPMLIRGYWNRPDATAEAIENGWLHTGDGGYLDEEGFLYIKDRIKDMILRGGENVFCTEVEGSIYEHPAVHEAAVFGVPHERLGEEVAVAIRVKEGETLTAEDLWKFLDGKISSFKVPNHVIIMSEELPRNAAGKFLKTALRDMVANGQLKPTSR
;
A
#
# COMPACT_ATOMS: atom_id res chain seq x y z
N MET A 1 -26.15 -21.49 -6.44
CA MET A 1 -25.15 -21.97 -5.46
C MET A 1 -23.84 -21.32 -5.79
N ALA A 2 -23.15 -20.81 -4.81
CA ALA A 2 -21.79 -20.32 -4.98
C ALA A 2 -20.86 -21.46 -5.44
N LEU A 3 -19.91 -21.12 -6.26
CA LEU A 3 -18.84 -22.05 -6.63
C LEU A 3 -17.82 -22.16 -5.48
N SER A 4 -17.12 -23.27 -5.38
CA SER A 4 -15.93 -23.35 -4.55
C SER A 4 -14.88 -22.34 -5.05
N TRP A 5 -13.94 -21.94 -4.19
CA TRP A 5 -12.86 -21.01 -4.58
C TRP A 5 -12.07 -21.48 -5.79
N THR A 6 -11.76 -22.77 -5.85
CA THR A 6 -11.03 -23.38 -6.96
C THR A 6 -11.86 -23.38 -8.25
N GLU A 7 -13.14 -23.73 -8.19
CA GLU A 7 -14.03 -23.69 -9.36
C GLU A 7 -14.19 -22.27 -9.89
N ALA A 8 -14.38 -21.28 -9.00
CA ALA A 8 -14.48 -19.87 -9.37
C ALA A 8 -13.20 -19.37 -10.06
N GLN A 9 -12.02 -19.74 -9.55
CA GLN A 9 -10.75 -19.45 -10.22
C GLN A 9 -10.68 -20.10 -11.61
N ASN A 10 -11.09 -21.35 -11.73
CA ASN A 10 -11.05 -22.08 -13.01
C ASN A 10 -11.95 -21.41 -14.07
N VAL A 11 -13.12 -20.92 -13.68
CA VAL A 11 -14.02 -20.18 -14.58
C VAL A 11 -13.39 -18.88 -15.10
N ILE A 12 -12.64 -18.19 -14.27
CA ILE A 12 -12.08 -16.87 -14.59
C ILE A 12 -10.69 -16.99 -15.24
N LEU A 13 -9.83 -17.92 -14.80
CA LEU A 13 -8.39 -17.88 -15.06
C LEU A 13 -7.89 -18.98 -15.99
N ASN A 14 -8.61 -20.11 -16.12
CA ASN A 14 -8.10 -21.22 -16.91
C ASN A 14 -7.99 -20.89 -18.41
N PRO A 15 -7.02 -21.48 -19.13
CA PRO A 15 -6.96 -21.41 -20.58
C PRO A 15 -8.30 -21.84 -21.22
N GLY A 16 -8.81 -21.05 -22.16
CA GLY A 16 -10.10 -21.28 -22.79
C GLY A 16 -11.32 -20.76 -22.03
N SER A 17 -11.13 -20.04 -20.91
CA SER A 17 -12.24 -19.41 -20.16
C SER A 17 -12.97 -18.32 -20.98
N GLY A 18 -12.32 -17.76 -22.00
CA GLY A 18 -12.86 -16.66 -22.79
C GLY A 18 -12.88 -15.32 -22.05
N THR A 19 -12.29 -15.26 -20.85
CA THR A 19 -12.19 -14.03 -20.07
C THR A 19 -10.94 -13.23 -20.43
N PRO A 20 -10.88 -11.93 -20.12
CA PRO A 20 -9.63 -11.17 -20.23
C PRO A 20 -8.50 -11.69 -19.32
N PHE A 21 -8.83 -12.54 -18.33
CA PHE A 21 -7.93 -12.98 -17.28
C PHE A 21 -7.37 -14.40 -17.49
N GLU A 22 -7.52 -14.97 -18.69
CA GLU A 22 -6.90 -16.24 -19.02
C GLU A 22 -5.41 -16.25 -18.70
N LEU A 23 -4.94 -17.34 -18.08
CA LEU A 23 -3.54 -17.56 -17.78
C LEU A 23 -2.86 -18.44 -18.84
N MET A 24 -1.57 -18.23 -19.00
CA MET A 24 -0.68 -19.07 -19.79
C MET A 24 0.68 -19.22 -19.10
N GLU A 25 1.38 -20.31 -19.36
CA GLU A 25 2.76 -20.44 -18.92
C GLU A 25 3.68 -19.52 -19.75
N SER A 26 4.64 -18.90 -19.09
CA SER A 26 5.67 -18.06 -19.70
C SER A 26 6.94 -18.07 -18.85
N GLU A 27 8.04 -17.66 -19.46
CA GLU A 27 9.28 -17.39 -18.74
C GLU A 27 9.41 -15.88 -18.47
N VAL A 28 9.57 -15.52 -17.19
CA VAL A 28 9.72 -14.14 -16.74
C VAL A 28 11.03 -14.04 -15.96
N LEU A 29 11.96 -13.23 -16.44
CA LEU A 29 13.28 -13.04 -15.81
C LEU A 29 14.00 -14.37 -15.51
N GLY A 30 13.87 -15.36 -16.40
CA GLY A 30 14.50 -16.68 -16.27
C GLY A 30 13.74 -17.68 -15.38
N VAL A 31 12.53 -17.34 -14.91
CA VAL A 31 11.70 -18.21 -14.08
C VAL A 31 10.41 -18.56 -14.82
N LYS A 32 10.06 -19.85 -14.86
CA LYS A 32 8.77 -20.30 -15.42
C LYS A 32 7.64 -20.02 -14.43
N MET A 33 6.59 -19.38 -14.92
CA MET A 33 5.41 -19.03 -14.13
C MET A 33 4.19 -18.78 -15.01
N GLU A 34 3.01 -18.74 -14.40
CA GLU A 34 1.80 -18.31 -15.07
C GLU A 34 1.76 -16.79 -15.20
N VAL A 35 1.30 -16.30 -16.36
CA VAL A 35 1.06 -14.87 -16.64
C VAL A 35 -0.30 -14.69 -17.29
N PHE A 36 -0.85 -13.48 -17.23
CA PHE A 36 -2.08 -13.17 -17.96
C PHE A 36 -1.81 -13.13 -19.46
N LYS A 37 -2.45 -14.01 -20.21
CA LYS A 37 -2.31 -14.16 -21.66
C LYS A 37 -2.68 -12.89 -22.43
N ASN A 38 -3.72 -12.21 -21.96
CA ASN A 38 -4.27 -11.01 -22.60
C ASN A 38 -3.81 -9.71 -21.92
N ALA A 39 -2.71 -9.76 -21.16
CA ALA A 39 -2.17 -8.56 -20.53
C ALA A 39 -1.74 -7.52 -21.59
N PRO A 40 -2.04 -6.24 -21.37
CA PRO A 40 -1.42 -5.18 -22.16
C PRO A 40 0.10 -5.30 -22.11
N PRO A 41 0.82 -5.09 -23.21
CA PRO A 41 2.26 -5.30 -23.28
C PRO A 41 3.06 -4.34 -22.38
N ASN A 42 2.51 -3.17 -22.08
CA ASN A 42 3.13 -2.21 -21.16
C ASN A 42 2.11 -1.26 -20.53
N LEU A 43 2.50 -0.64 -19.42
CA LEU A 43 1.62 0.26 -18.67
C LEU A 43 1.29 1.55 -19.44
N ALA A 44 2.17 2.02 -20.33
CA ALA A 44 1.88 3.20 -21.15
C ALA A 44 0.63 3.00 -21.98
N LEU A 45 0.42 1.82 -22.57
CA LEU A 45 -0.80 1.51 -23.33
C LEU A 45 -2.05 1.47 -22.45
N VAL A 46 -1.95 1.00 -21.21
CA VAL A 46 -3.05 1.07 -20.24
C VAL A 46 -3.44 2.54 -19.98
N LEU A 47 -2.45 3.39 -19.74
CA LEU A 47 -2.66 4.82 -19.48
C LEU A 47 -3.22 5.53 -20.73
N GLN A 48 -2.72 5.23 -21.92
CA GLN A 48 -3.26 5.78 -23.16
C GLN A 48 -4.71 5.33 -23.43
N GLY A 49 -5.08 4.12 -22.98
CA GLY A 49 -6.46 3.63 -23.04
C GLY A 49 -7.46 4.52 -22.28
N ALA A 50 -7.01 5.25 -21.27
CA ALA A 50 -7.83 6.19 -20.50
C ALA A 50 -8.42 7.33 -21.36
N ARG A 51 -7.84 7.64 -22.51
CA ARG A 51 -8.38 8.62 -23.47
C ARG A 51 -9.80 8.29 -23.96
N ALA A 52 -10.14 7.01 -24.01
CA ALA A 52 -11.47 6.56 -24.40
C ALA A 52 -12.58 7.05 -23.43
N HIS A 53 -12.21 7.47 -22.21
CA HIS A 53 -13.17 7.98 -21.24
C HIS A 53 -13.53 9.46 -21.44
N GLY A 54 -12.77 10.20 -22.26
CA GLY A 54 -13.09 11.55 -22.75
C GLY A 54 -13.40 12.54 -21.63
N ASP A 55 -14.60 13.11 -21.68
CA ASP A 55 -15.06 14.16 -20.76
C ASP A 55 -15.60 13.64 -19.42
N LYS A 56 -15.52 12.32 -19.15
CA LYS A 56 -15.84 11.80 -17.82
C LYS A 56 -14.92 12.44 -16.78
N THR A 57 -15.50 12.82 -15.64
CA THR A 57 -14.72 13.29 -14.48
C THR A 57 -13.77 12.20 -14.02
N PHE A 58 -12.49 12.54 -13.94
CA PHE A 58 -11.45 11.66 -13.43
C PHE A 58 -10.98 12.10 -12.05
N LEU A 59 -10.35 13.27 -11.93
CA LEU A 59 -9.75 13.74 -10.69
C LEU A 59 -10.56 14.88 -10.08
N LEU A 60 -10.74 14.82 -8.75
CA LEU A 60 -11.23 15.93 -7.94
C LEU A 60 -10.20 16.21 -6.85
N TYR A 61 -9.86 17.48 -6.69
CA TYR A 61 -8.93 17.91 -5.67
C TYR A 61 -9.30 19.32 -5.19
N GLU A 62 -9.69 19.48 -3.93
CA GLU A 62 -10.00 20.79 -3.29
C GLU A 62 -10.86 21.74 -4.16
N GLY A 63 -11.90 21.21 -4.79
CA GLY A 63 -12.81 21.96 -5.68
C GLY A 63 -12.39 22.00 -7.14
N GLU A 64 -11.18 21.63 -7.49
CA GLU A 64 -10.74 21.46 -8.87
C GLU A 64 -11.30 20.15 -9.45
N ARG A 65 -11.78 20.20 -10.71
CA ARG A 65 -12.30 19.03 -11.45
C ARG A 65 -11.54 18.86 -12.76
N PHE A 66 -11.04 17.67 -12.99
CA PHE A 66 -10.36 17.30 -14.21
C PHE A 66 -11.08 16.13 -14.88
N THR A 67 -11.34 16.23 -16.18
CA THR A 67 -11.78 15.11 -16.99
C THR A 67 -10.59 14.24 -17.37
N PHE A 68 -10.86 13.02 -17.87
CA PHE A 68 -9.79 12.20 -18.47
C PHE A 68 -9.11 12.96 -19.62
N ALA A 69 -9.86 13.66 -20.48
CA ALA A 69 -9.30 14.46 -21.56
C ALA A 69 -8.36 15.56 -21.02
N ASN A 70 -8.74 16.30 -19.96
CA ASN A 70 -7.89 17.33 -19.36
C ASN A 70 -6.58 16.74 -18.79
N VAL A 71 -6.68 15.59 -18.11
CA VAL A 71 -5.50 14.93 -17.55
C VAL A 71 -4.57 14.46 -18.66
N MET A 72 -5.11 13.81 -19.70
CA MET A 72 -4.29 13.29 -20.79
C MET A 72 -3.68 14.39 -21.67
N ASP A 73 -4.32 15.55 -21.80
CA ASP A 73 -3.70 16.72 -22.46
C ASP A 73 -2.47 17.23 -21.69
N GLN A 74 -2.55 17.30 -20.35
CA GLN A 74 -1.39 17.67 -19.52
C GLN A 74 -0.31 16.57 -19.52
N VAL A 75 -0.70 15.29 -19.56
CA VAL A 75 0.26 14.16 -19.73
C VAL A 75 1.06 14.33 -21.02
N ASP A 76 0.41 14.69 -22.13
CA ASP A 76 1.10 14.93 -23.40
C ASP A 76 2.03 16.13 -23.29
N GLY A 77 1.57 17.24 -22.73
CA GLY A 77 2.37 18.43 -22.53
C GLY A 77 3.65 18.15 -21.73
N LEU A 78 3.52 17.41 -20.63
CA LEU A 78 4.68 17.02 -19.82
C LEU A 78 5.58 16.00 -20.54
N ALA A 79 5.01 15.04 -21.26
CA ALA A 79 5.79 14.07 -22.04
C ALA A 79 6.69 14.77 -23.06
N HIS A 80 6.15 15.77 -23.77
CA HIS A 80 6.92 16.60 -24.69
C HIS A 80 7.99 17.43 -23.99
N LEU A 81 7.70 17.99 -22.81
CA LEU A 81 8.66 18.72 -22.00
C LEU A 81 9.84 17.82 -21.58
N LEU A 82 9.53 16.62 -21.06
CA LEU A 82 10.52 15.63 -20.63
C LEU A 82 11.49 15.27 -21.77
N VAL A 83 10.96 14.97 -22.95
CA VAL A 83 11.77 14.54 -24.11
C VAL A 83 12.51 15.72 -24.74
N ASN A 84 11.79 16.81 -25.09
CA ASN A 84 12.34 17.85 -25.94
C ASN A 84 13.19 18.86 -25.19
N LYS A 85 12.84 19.20 -23.93
CA LYS A 85 13.61 20.18 -23.12
C LYS A 85 14.61 19.49 -22.21
N TYR A 86 14.19 18.42 -21.51
CA TYR A 86 15.05 17.76 -20.54
C TYR A 86 15.85 16.59 -21.12
N GLY A 87 15.57 16.19 -22.37
CA GLY A 87 16.30 15.13 -23.07
C GLY A 87 16.14 13.75 -22.45
N ILE A 88 15.00 13.51 -21.79
CA ILE A 88 14.66 12.22 -21.17
C ILE A 88 14.49 11.14 -22.25
N LYS A 89 15.08 9.99 -22.00
CA LYS A 89 15.02 8.81 -22.87
C LYS A 89 14.48 7.61 -22.09
N LYS A 90 14.08 6.58 -22.83
CA LYS A 90 13.71 5.29 -22.25
C LYS A 90 14.76 4.81 -21.24
N GLY A 91 14.31 4.40 -20.05
CA GLY A 91 15.14 3.93 -18.95
C GLY A 91 15.77 5.04 -18.08
N ASP A 92 15.65 6.31 -18.46
CA ASP A 92 16.06 7.41 -17.59
C ASP A 92 15.13 7.53 -16.37
N ARG A 93 15.66 7.92 -15.22
CA ARG A 93 14.87 8.08 -13.98
C ARG A 93 14.42 9.53 -13.87
N VAL A 94 13.13 9.69 -13.57
CA VAL A 94 12.52 10.97 -13.23
C VAL A 94 11.92 10.83 -11.83
N ALA A 95 12.41 11.63 -10.90
CA ALA A 95 11.94 11.64 -9.53
C ALA A 95 10.70 12.51 -9.38
N VAL A 96 9.71 12.01 -8.63
CA VAL A 96 8.49 12.74 -8.27
C VAL A 96 8.43 12.84 -6.75
N ALA A 97 8.50 14.07 -6.22
CA ALA A 97 8.52 14.37 -4.79
C ALA A 97 7.46 15.43 -4.46
N MET A 98 6.26 15.01 -4.16
CA MET A 98 5.16 15.90 -3.75
C MET A 98 4.10 15.15 -2.96
N ARG A 99 3.21 15.91 -2.31
CA ARG A 99 2.01 15.37 -1.67
C ARG A 99 1.02 14.86 -2.72
N ASN A 100 -0.15 14.43 -2.25
CA ASN A 100 -1.22 13.99 -3.15
C ASN A 100 -1.79 15.18 -3.93
N TYR A 101 -1.28 15.41 -5.12
CA TYR A 101 -1.73 16.41 -6.08
C TYR A 101 -2.13 15.76 -7.42
N PRO A 102 -3.01 16.37 -8.20
CA PRO A 102 -3.28 15.92 -9.58
C PRO A 102 -2.01 15.83 -10.42
N GLU A 103 -1.08 16.75 -10.22
CA GLU A 103 0.20 16.82 -10.94
C GLU A 103 1.09 15.61 -10.68
N TRP A 104 0.95 14.94 -9.51
CA TRP A 104 1.65 13.68 -9.25
C TRP A 104 1.20 12.59 -10.24
N ILE A 105 -0.12 12.48 -10.43
CA ILE A 105 -0.76 11.50 -11.31
C ILE A 105 -0.39 11.77 -12.78
N ILE A 106 -0.42 13.03 -13.18
CA ILE A 106 -0.04 13.47 -14.52
C ILE A 106 1.44 13.21 -14.77
N SER A 107 2.30 13.50 -13.77
CA SER A 107 3.74 13.22 -13.85
C SER A 107 4.02 11.75 -14.04
N PHE A 108 3.39 10.90 -13.23
CA PHE A 108 3.52 9.45 -13.35
C PHE A 108 3.18 8.98 -14.77
N ALA A 109 2.00 9.39 -15.28
CA ALA A 109 1.54 8.96 -16.59
C ALA A 109 2.43 9.46 -17.74
N ALA A 110 2.95 10.69 -17.67
CA ALA A 110 3.86 11.24 -18.65
C ALA A 110 5.22 10.51 -18.66
N ILE A 111 5.79 10.26 -17.48
CA ILE A 111 7.07 9.55 -17.31
C ILE A 111 6.96 8.14 -17.91
N ILE A 112 5.89 7.42 -17.56
CA ILE A 112 5.64 6.07 -18.08
C ILE A 112 5.44 6.09 -19.61
N SER A 113 4.73 7.07 -20.15
CA SER A 113 4.45 7.17 -21.59
C SER A 113 5.73 7.31 -22.41
N VAL A 114 6.71 8.02 -21.94
CA VAL A 114 8.00 8.19 -22.63
C VAL A 114 9.02 7.07 -22.35
N GLY A 115 8.60 6.01 -21.64
CA GLY A 115 9.45 4.87 -21.30
C GLY A 115 10.52 5.17 -20.25
N ALA A 116 10.40 6.29 -19.55
CA ALA A 116 11.24 6.61 -18.41
C ALA A 116 10.75 5.88 -17.15
N VAL A 117 11.62 5.77 -16.16
CA VAL A 117 11.32 5.11 -14.89
C VAL A 117 10.84 6.15 -13.89
N ASN A 118 9.61 5.98 -13.38
CA ASN A 118 9.08 6.84 -12.33
C ASN A 118 9.70 6.48 -10.99
N VAL A 119 10.38 7.44 -10.35
CA VAL A 119 10.96 7.26 -9.01
C VAL A 119 10.15 8.05 -8.00
N SER A 120 9.34 7.37 -7.22
CA SER A 120 8.46 8.01 -6.24
C SER A 120 9.19 8.26 -4.94
N PHE A 121 9.37 9.53 -4.59
CA PHE A 121 9.99 9.93 -3.34
C PHE A 121 8.96 10.16 -2.25
N ASN A 122 9.31 9.76 -1.05
CA ASN A 122 8.50 10.03 0.12
C ASN A 122 8.45 11.55 0.40
N ALA A 123 7.25 12.12 0.43
CA ALA A 123 7.04 13.54 0.61
C ALA A 123 7.39 14.07 2.03
N TRP A 124 7.77 13.20 2.96
CA TRP A 124 8.21 13.58 4.31
C TRP A 124 9.72 13.38 4.55
N TRP A 125 10.46 13.03 3.51
CA TRP A 125 11.90 12.86 3.63
C TRP A 125 12.60 14.17 4.00
N THR A 126 13.63 14.01 4.82
CA THR A 126 14.59 15.06 5.15
C THR A 126 15.52 15.35 3.97
N GLU A 127 16.30 16.42 4.06
CA GLU A 127 17.32 16.76 3.05
C GLU A 127 18.32 15.61 2.83
N ASP A 128 18.82 14.99 3.90
CA ASP A 128 19.76 13.86 3.82
C ASP A 128 19.15 12.63 3.12
N GLU A 129 17.88 12.34 3.38
CA GLU A 129 17.18 11.23 2.72
C GLU A 129 16.92 11.51 1.24
N MET A 130 16.56 12.74 0.89
CA MET A 130 16.39 13.16 -0.50
C MET A 130 17.71 13.17 -1.26
N ASP A 131 18.78 13.68 -0.65
CA ASP A 131 20.12 13.66 -1.21
C ASP A 131 20.60 12.24 -1.51
N PHE A 132 20.40 11.35 -0.54
CA PHE A 132 20.71 9.93 -0.73
C PHE A 132 19.93 9.34 -1.91
N ALA A 133 18.61 9.54 -1.97
CA ALA A 133 17.75 8.93 -2.99
C ALA A 133 18.04 9.48 -4.40
N LEU A 134 18.32 10.79 -4.53
CA LEU A 134 18.71 11.42 -5.79
C LEU A 134 20.03 10.85 -6.34
N LYS A 135 21.01 10.65 -5.47
CA LYS A 135 22.30 10.02 -5.82
C LYS A 135 22.15 8.55 -6.17
N ASP A 136 21.37 7.82 -5.38
CA ASP A 136 21.16 6.38 -5.54
C ASP A 136 20.45 6.05 -6.85
N CYS A 137 19.33 6.72 -7.16
CA CYS A 137 18.59 6.47 -8.39
C CYS A 137 19.20 7.13 -9.62
N GLY A 138 20.03 8.16 -9.47
CA GLY A 138 20.59 8.92 -10.58
C GLY A 138 19.52 9.58 -11.43
N ALA A 139 18.53 10.22 -10.80
CA ALA A 139 17.47 10.95 -11.49
C ALA A 139 18.04 12.10 -12.32
N LYS A 140 17.45 12.35 -13.50
CA LYS A 140 17.81 13.50 -14.36
C LYS A 140 16.92 14.71 -14.12
N VAL A 141 15.69 14.47 -13.67
CA VAL A 141 14.69 15.49 -13.39
C VAL A 141 14.06 15.18 -12.03
N LEU A 142 13.78 16.21 -11.24
CA LEU A 142 12.94 16.18 -10.05
C LEU A 142 11.70 17.04 -10.32
N ILE A 143 10.53 16.44 -10.22
CA ILE A 143 9.24 17.14 -10.25
C ILE A 143 8.71 17.17 -8.82
N GLY A 144 8.46 18.37 -8.28
CA GLY A 144 8.10 18.50 -6.87
C GLY A 144 7.24 19.72 -6.55
N ASP A 145 6.59 19.70 -5.39
CA ASP A 145 5.95 20.89 -4.81
C ASP A 145 7.00 21.79 -4.13
N GLN A 146 6.58 22.99 -3.70
CA GLN A 146 7.48 24.00 -3.14
C GLN A 146 8.39 23.42 -2.04
N GLN A 147 7.80 22.80 -1.02
CA GLN A 147 8.58 22.29 0.11
C GLN A 147 9.61 21.24 -0.30
N ARG A 148 9.30 20.35 -1.27
CA ARG A 148 10.20 19.27 -1.69
C ARG A 148 11.29 19.79 -2.63
N ILE A 149 10.95 20.76 -3.47
CA ILE A 149 11.96 21.45 -4.28
C ILE A 149 12.93 22.20 -3.37
N ASP A 150 12.45 22.94 -2.36
CA ASP A 150 13.32 23.66 -1.41
C ASP A 150 14.25 22.68 -0.66
N THR A 151 13.69 21.56 -0.17
CA THR A 151 14.46 20.51 0.53
C THR A 151 15.55 19.89 -0.37
N ALA A 152 15.26 19.68 -1.65
CA ALA A 152 16.18 19.01 -2.58
C ALA A 152 17.06 19.97 -3.38
N HIS A 153 16.83 21.28 -3.31
CA HIS A 153 17.43 22.27 -4.19
C HIS A 153 18.96 22.20 -4.24
N HIS A 154 19.61 22.16 -3.08
CA HIS A 154 21.06 22.09 -2.98
C HIS A 154 21.60 20.83 -3.68
N SER A 155 21.01 19.67 -3.39
CA SER A 155 21.42 18.39 -3.97
C SER A 155 21.19 18.35 -5.49
N CYS A 156 20.05 18.86 -5.97
CA CYS A 156 19.74 18.92 -7.39
C CYS A 156 20.76 19.77 -8.15
N ARG A 157 21.13 20.93 -7.62
CA ARG A 157 22.16 21.78 -8.22
C ARG A 157 23.52 21.10 -8.26
N ALA A 158 23.94 20.49 -7.16
CA ALA A 158 25.21 19.78 -7.06
C ALA A 158 25.31 18.60 -8.03
N LEU A 159 24.19 17.92 -8.30
CA LEU A 159 24.11 16.77 -9.18
C LEU A 159 23.72 17.10 -10.64
N GLY A 160 23.42 18.38 -10.94
CA GLY A 160 22.98 18.81 -12.26
C GLY A 160 21.57 18.33 -12.65
N ILE A 161 20.73 18.01 -11.67
CA ILE A 161 19.35 17.54 -11.85
C ILE A 161 18.45 18.74 -12.18
N LYS A 162 17.64 18.61 -13.24
CA LYS A 162 16.66 19.64 -13.60
C LYS A 162 15.48 19.60 -12.62
N MET A 163 14.94 20.77 -12.28
CA MET A 163 13.82 20.89 -11.35
C MET A 163 12.61 21.48 -12.04
N LEU A 164 11.45 20.83 -11.84
CA LEU A 164 10.14 21.32 -12.29
C LEU A 164 9.24 21.46 -11.05
N ILE A 165 8.88 22.70 -10.70
CA ILE A 165 8.04 22.97 -9.55
C ILE A 165 6.56 22.98 -9.94
N VAL A 166 5.74 22.29 -9.14
CA VAL A 166 4.28 22.36 -9.20
C VAL A 166 3.76 23.25 -8.08
N ARG A 167 2.72 24.05 -8.34
CA ARG A 167 2.01 24.88 -7.34
C ARG A 167 2.99 25.70 -6.47
N PRO A 168 3.83 26.57 -7.05
CA PRO A 168 4.78 27.37 -6.29
C PRO A 168 4.04 28.32 -5.33
N GLU A 169 4.55 28.40 -4.09
CA GLU A 169 4.03 29.29 -3.05
C GLU A 169 4.83 30.60 -2.93
N THR A 170 6.02 30.63 -3.55
CA THR A 170 6.94 31.76 -3.57
C THR A 170 7.44 32.01 -5.00
N GLU A 171 8.20 33.10 -5.19
CA GLU A 171 8.84 33.39 -6.48
C GLU A 171 9.82 32.25 -6.86
N VAL A 172 9.70 31.78 -8.10
CA VAL A 172 10.49 30.64 -8.60
C VAL A 172 11.86 31.14 -9.06
N GLY A 173 12.90 30.52 -8.52
CA GLY A 173 14.30 30.83 -8.89
C GLY A 173 14.63 30.52 -10.36
N PRO A 174 15.68 31.14 -10.90
CA PRO A 174 16.02 31.06 -12.34
C PRO A 174 16.49 29.68 -12.80
N ASP A 175 16.82 28.77 -11.89
CA ASP A 175 17.27 27.39 -12.15
C ASP A 175 16.16 26.35 -11.96
N ILE A 176 14.93 26.81 -11.71
CA ILE A 176 13.75 25.97 -11.52
C ILE A 176 12.73 26.32 -12.59
N ASP A 177 12.26 25.34 -13.32
CA ASP A 177 11.17 25.50 -14.26
C ASP A 177 9.82 25.41 -13.55
N GLU A 178 8.85 26.23 -13.97
CA GLU A 178 7.51 26.26 -13.39
C GLU A 178 6.51 25.48 -14.27
N TRP A 179 5.78 24.55 -13.68
CA TRP A 179 4.79 23.71 -14.36
C TRP A 179 3.81 24.51 -15.24
N SER A 180 3.20 25.54 -14.69
CA SER A 180 2.20 26.37 -15.38
C SER A 180 2.75 27.09 -16.62
N LYS A 181 4.07 27.35 -16.65
CA LYS A 181 4.75 28.00 -17.77
C LYS A 181 5.26 27.03 -18.82
N GLU A 182 5.62 25.82 -18.42
CA GLU A 182 6.35 24.86 -19.26
C GLU A 182 5.45 23.76 -19.84
N VAL A 183 4.47 23.25 -19.09
CA VAL A 183 3.56 22.20 -19.56
C VAL A 183 2.51 22.81 -20.49
N LYS A 184 2.59 22.51 -21.77
CA LYS A 184 1.74 23.09 -22.81
C LYS A 184 0.59 22.15 -23.17
N SER A 185 -0.58 22.72 -23.40
CA SER A 185 -1.76 22.01 -23.90
C SER A 185 -1.76 21.86 -25.42
N GLY A 186 -2.59 20.94 -25.92
CA GLY A 186 -2.86 20.76 -27.36
C GLY A 186 -1.75 20.01 -28.10
N LEU A 187 -0.84 19.34 -27.38
CA LEU A 187 0.17 18.47 -27.95
C LEU A 187 -0.39 17.05 -28.10
N GLY A 188 0.03 16.34 -29.14
CA GLY A 188 -0.39 14.94 -29.33
C GLY A 188 0.36 13.97 -28.42
N PRO A 189 -0.13 12.72 -28.29
CA PRO A 189 0.50 11.71 -27.45
C PRO A 189 1.92 11.39 -27.91
N LEU A 190 2.84 11.30 -26.96
CA LEU A 190 4.21 10.85 -27.15
C LEU A 190 4.43 9.57 -26.35
N VAL A 191 4.49 8.43 -27.07
CA VAL A 191 4.62 7.10 -26.47
C VAL A 191 5.85 6.41 -27.03
N ALA A 192 6.72 5.95 -26.12
CA ALA A 192 7.92 5.21 -26.51
C ALA A 192 7.62 3.74 -26.84
N ASP A 193 8.57 3.09 -27.51
CA ASP A 193 8.56 1.63 -27.68
C ASP A 193 9.04 0.95 -26.39
N ILE A 194 8.11 0.34 -25.67
CA ILE A 194 8.30 -0.20 -24.32
C ILE A 194 7.96 -1.69 -24.30
N GLY A 195 8.90 -2.50 -23.84
CA GLY A 195 8.70 -3.92 -23.58
C GLY A 195 8.05 -4.19 -22.22
N PRO A 196 7.46 -5.39 -22.04
CA PRO A 196 6.81 -5.74 -20.77
C PRO A 196 7.78 -5.83 -19.58
N ASP A 197 9.02 -6.19 -19.82
CA ASP A 197 10.04 -6.39 -18.79
C ASP A 197 10.99 -5.19 -18.62
N ASP A 198 10.72 -4.06 -19.31
CA ASP A 198 11.40 -2.81 -19.04
C ASP A 198 11.05 -2.29 -17.63
N ASP A 199 11.99 -1.56 -17.01
CA ASP A 199 11.77 -0.93 -15.72
C ASP A 199 10.68 0.15 -15.82
N CYS A 200 9.73 0.11 -14.90
CA CYS A 200 8.57 0.99 -14.88
C CYS A 200 8.64 1.97 -13.70
N THR A 201 8.85 1.44 -12.49
CA THR A 201 8.86 2.24 -11.27
C THR A 201 9.98 1.84 -10.35
N ILE A 202 10.48 2.81 -9.57
CA ILE A 202 11.30 2.59 -8.38
C ILE A 202 10.54 3.18 -7.20
N LEU A 203 10.07 2.33 -6.30
CA LEU A 203 9.41 2.73 -5.07
C LEU A 203 10.35 2.42 -3.90
N TYR A 204 10.74 3.47 -3.17
CA TYR A 204 11.63 3.29 -2.02
C TYR A 204 10.88 2.74 -0.82
N THR A 205 11.39 1.64 -0.25
CA THR A 205 10.88 1.05 0.99
C THR A 205 11.71 1.50 2.18
N SER A 206 11.07 1.69 3.33
CA SER A 206 11.77 1.89 4.60
C SER A 206 12.39 0.56 5.02
N GLY A 207 13.63 0.32 4.65
CA GLY A 207 14.36 -0.89 5.06
C GLY A 207 14.52 -0.96 6.58
N THR A 208 14.47 -2.16 7.14
CA THR A 208 14.74 -2.42 8.56
C THR A 208 16.21 -2.15 8.96
N THR A 209 17.08 -1.86 7.99
CA THR A 209 18.54 -1.76 8.15
C THR A 209 19.10 -0.34 7.98
N GLY A 210 18.28 0.71 8.04
CA GLY A 210 18.70 2.11 8.07
C GLY A 210 18.34 2.90 6.81
N ARG A 211 18.95 2.68 5.65
CA ARG A 211 18.67 3.45 4.43
C ARG A 211 17.58 2.80 3.56
N PRO A 212 16.70 3.58 2.91
CA PRO A 212 15.68 3.05 2.02
C PRO A 212 16.27 2.26 0.84
N LYS A 213 15.57 1.21 0.41
CA LYS A 213 15.91 0.42 -0.78
C LYS A 213 14.88 0.72 -1.89
N GLY A 214 15.35 1.00 -3.10
CA GLY A 214 14.48 1.23 -4.26
C GLY A 214 13.98 -0.09 -4.86
N ALA A 215 12.74 -0.46 -4.62
CA ALA A 215 12.10 -1.63 -5.23
C ALA A 215 11.74 -1.35 -6.69
N VAL A 216 12.29 -2.13 -7.62
CA VAL A 216 12.12 -1.92 -9.06
C VAL A 216 11.06 -2.83 -9.62
N SER A 217 9.99 -2.26 -10.14
CA SER A 217 8.94 -3.00 -10.84
C SER A 217 9.05 -2.83 -12.35
N THR A 218 8.82 -3.92 -13.07
CA THR A 218 8.67 -3.89 -14.53
C THR A 218 7.23 -3.51 -14.91
N HIS A 219 7.00 -3.15 -16.17
CA HIS A 219 5.65 -2.92 -16.69
C HIS A 219 4.77 -4.17 -16.50
N ARG A 220 5.31 -5.37 -16.78
CA ARG A 220 4.63 -6.64 -16.56
C ARG A 220 4.19 -6.81 -15.10
N ALA A 221 5.07 -6.52 -14.15
CA ALA A 221 4.79 -6.72 -12.74
C ALA A 221 3.62 -5.84 -12.25
N VAL A 222 3.62 -4.56 -12.64
CA VAL A 222 2.53 -3.63 -12.30
C VAL A 222 1.22 -4.05 -12.95
N ILE A 223 1.23 -4.41 -14.24
CA ILE A 223 0.03 -4.85 -14.98
C ILE A 223 -0.51 -6.16 -14.40
N SER A 224 0.35 -7.11 -14.08
CA SER A 224 -0.07 -8.37 -13.45
C SER A 224 -0.79 -8.14 -12.13
N SER A 225 -0.32 -7.20 -11.32
CA SER A 225 -1.01 -6.79 -10.09
C SER A 225 -2.39 -6.20 -10.38
N LEU A 226 -2.50 -5.27 -11.33
CA LEU A 226 -3.78 -4.64 -11.71
C LEU A 226 -4.81 -5.65 -12.24
N MET A 227 -4.37 -6.55 -13.11
CA MET A 227 -5.23 -7.62 -13.63
C MET A 227 -5.66 -8.59 -12.54
N ALA A 228 -4.76 -8.93 -11.61
CA ALA A 228 -5.06 -9.81 -10.50
C ALA A 228 -6.08 -9.20 -9.52
N PHE A 229 -6.01 -7.88 -9.22
CA PHE A 229 -7.05 -7.19 -8.46
C PHE A 229 -8.43 -7.30 -9.14
N SER A 230 -8.47 -7.12 -10.45
CA SER A 230 -9.71 -7.21 -11.23
C SER A 230 -10.24 -8.64 -11.30
N ALA A 231 -9.37 -9.62 -11.57
CA ALA A 231 -9.70 -11.04 -11.61
C ALA A 231 -10.23 -11.54 -10.26
N ARG A 232 -9.64 -11.09 -9.15
CA ARG A 232 -10.10 -11.44 -7.79
C ARG A 232 -11.56 -11.03 -7.56
N ASN A 233 -11.98 -9.86 -8.04
CA ASN A 233 -13.38 -9.44 -7.94
C ASN A 233 -14.32 -10.39 -8.69
N GLY A 234 -13.91 -10.88 -9.88
CA GLY A 234 -14.66 -11.91 -10.61
C GLY A 234 -14.74 -13.24 -9.87
N VAL A 235 -13.61 -13.71 -9.31
CA VAL A 235 -13.57 -14.94 -8.50
C VAL A 235 -14.47 -14.81 -7.27
N LEU A 236 -14.40 -13.70 -6.55
CA LEU A 236 -15.24 -13.43 -5.38
C LEU A 236 -16.73 -13.42 -5.73
N ALA A 237 -17.11 -12.79 -6.84
CA ALA A 237 -18.51 -12.74 -7.28
C ALA A 237 -19.10 -14.15 -7.53
N LEU A 238 -18.28 -15.08 -8.03
CA LEU A 238 -18.70 -16.47 -8.27
C LEU A 238 -18.63 -17.34 -7.00
N ALA A 239 -17.71 -17.06 -6.08
CA ALA A 239 -17.49 -17.84 -4.87
C ALA A 239 -18.36 -17.38 -3.68
N THR A 240 -19.07 -16.26 -3.81
CA THR A 240 -19.97 -15.73 -2.77
C THR A 240 -21.40 -16.11 -3.09
N ASP A 241 -22.15 -16.58 -2.09
CA ASP A 241 -23.57 -16.81 -2.27
C ASP A 241 -24.26 -15.50 -2.70
N PRO A 242 -25.13 -15.54 -3.72
CA PRO A 242 -25.85 -14.37 -4.14
C PRO A 242 -26.63 -13.82 -2.93
N PRO A 243 -26.78 -12.50 -2.80
CA PRO A 243 -27.58 -11.92 -1.74
C PRO A 243 -28.98 -12.51 -1.76
N ALA A 244 -29.55 -12.76 -0.56
CA ALA A 244 -30.87 -13.37 -0.40
C ALA A 244 -32.01 -12.57 -1.07
N GLU A 245 -31.79 -11.28 -1.29
CA GLU A 245 -32.66 -10.39 -2.08
C GLU A 245 -31.85 -9.69 -3.17
N PRO A 246 -32.47 -9.43 -4.35
CA PRO A 246 -31.82 -8.61 -5.38
C PRO A 246 -31.54 -7.22 -4.78
N VAL A 247 -30.28 -6.88 -4.59
CA VAL A 247 -29.92 -5.49 -4.31
C VAL A 247 -30.25 -4.72 -5.58
N GLU A 248 -31.18 -3.76 -5.49
CA GLU A 248 -31.46 -2.83 -6.59
C GLU A 248 -30.13 -2.34 -7.16
N PRO A 249 -29.96 -2.36 -8.50
CA PRO A 249 -28.70 -1.91 -9.09
C PRO A 249 -28.45 -0.48 -8.64
N ASP A 250 -27.36 -0.31 -7.90
CA ASP A 250 -26.96 1.01 -7.46
C ASP A 250 -26.56 1.87 -8.65
N ASN A 251 -27.20 3.00 -8.79
CA ASN A 251 -26.91 3.99 -9.82
C ASN A 251 -25.61 4.78 -9.54
N PHE A 252 -24.76 4.33 -8.60
CA PHE A 252 -23.51 5.02 -8.29
C PHE A 252 -22.35 4.37 -9.06
N PRO A 253 -21.77 5.06 -10.08
CA PRO A 253 -20.58 4.58 -10.73
C PRO A 253 -19.44 4.37 -9.71
N PRO A 254 -18.64 3.29 -9.83
CA PRO A 254 -17.51 3.08 -8.94
C PRO A 254 -16.60 4.31 -8.89
N SER A 255 -16.19 4.67 -7.67
CA SER A 255 -15.34 5.83 -7.40
C SER A 255 -14.51 5.59 -6.15
N PHE A 256 -13.35 6.22 -6.10
CA PHE A 256 -12.42 6.10 -4.98
C PHE A 256 -12.18 7.45 -4.31
N ILE A 257 -11.93 7.40 -3.00
CA ILE A 257 -11.28 8.49 -2.27
C ILE A 257 -9.85 8.08 -1.92
N LEU A 258 -8.89 8.88 -2.38
CA LEU A 258 -7.46 8.67 -2.14
C LEU A 258 -7.03 9.40 -0.89
N ILE A 259 -6.72 8.67 0.16
CA ILE A 259 -6.31 9.17 1.46
C ILE A 259 -4.91 8.69 1.86
N VAL A 260 -4.39 7.68 1.16
CA VAL A 260 -3.02 7.18 1.31
C VAL A 260 -2.09 7.89 0.33
N PRO A 261 -0.79 8.00 0.65
CA PRO A 261 0.14 8.69 -0.24
C PRO A 261 0.30 8.02 -1.60
N LEU A 262 0.36 8.83 -2.67
CA LEU A 262 0.61 8.36 -4.04
C LEU A 262 2.03 7.79 -4.23
N PHE A 263 3.01 8.27 -3.48
CA PHE A 263 4.37 7.70 -3.51
C PHE A 263 4.46 6.31 -2.85
N HIS A 264 3.40 5.86 -2.18
CA HIS A 264 3.30 4.51 -1.63
C HIS A 264 2.55 3.60 -2.60
N VAL A 265 2.97 2.34 -2.68
CA VAL A 265 2.41 1.35 -3.62
C VAL A 265 0.89 1.22 -3.52
N THR A 266 0.31 1.33 -2.32
CA THR A 266 -1.15 1.26 -2.10
C THR A 266 -1.90 2.40 -2.78
N GLY A 267 -1.40 3.62 -2.71
CA GLY A 267 -2.02 4.77 -3.40
C GLY A 267 -1.83 4.68 -4.92
N CYS A 268 -0.64 4.31 -5.35
CA CYS A 268 -0.25 4.28 -6.75
C CYS A 268 -0.95 3.15 -7.52
N VAL A 269 -0.78 1.89 -7.11
CA VAL A 269 -1.20 0.73 -7.92
C VAL A 269 -2.67 0.39 -7.74
N PRO A 270 -3.17 -0.10 -6.58
CA PRO A 270 -4.56 -0.53 -6.47
C PRO A 270 -5.59 0.60 -6.53
N VAL A 271 -5.21 1.85 -6.23
CA VAL A 271 -6.16 2.97 -6.25
C VAL A 271 -6.03 3.77 -7.54
N MET A 272 -4.92 4.48 -7.74
CA MET A 272 -4.75 5.38 -8.88
C MET A 272 -4.80 4.66 -10.23
N LEU A 273 -3.97 3.62 -10.42
CA LEU A 273 -3.90 2.90 -11.70
C LEU A 273 -5.18 2.12 -12.01
N SER A 274 -5.89 1.61 -10.98
CA SER A 274 -7.21 1.01 -11.20
C SER A 274 -8.22 2.03 -11.73
N CYS A 275 -8.16 3.28 -11.24
CA CYS A 275 -9.02 4.35 -11.76
C CYS A 275 -8.70 4.71 -13.22
N PHE A 276 -7.42 4.77 -13.58
CA PHE A 276 -7.01 4.94 -14.98
C PHE A 276 -7.54 3.82 -15.88
N MET A 277 -7.30 2.57 -15.48
CA MET A 277 -7.63 1.40 -16.29
C MET A 277 -9.14 1.24 -16.51
N ALA A 278 -9.93 1.51 -15.47
CA ALA A 278 -11.38 1.27 -15.50
C ALA A 278 -12.22 2.53 -15.74
N GLY A 279 -11.62 3.70 -15.94
CA GLY A 279 -12.33 4.96 -16.17
C GLY A 279 -13.14 5.42 -14.95
N LEU A 280 -12.57 5.31 -13.76
CA LEU A 280 -13.24 5.61 -12.50
C LEU A 280 -12.86 7.00 -11.98
N LYS A 281 -13.79 7.61 -11.27
CA LYS A 281 -13.56 8.86 -10.56
C LYS A 281 -12.66 8.64 -9.34
N LEU A 282 -11.68 9.51 -9.16
CA LEU A 282 -10.75 9.53 -8.04
C LEU A 282 -10.79 10.90 -7.34
N VAL A 283 -11.23 10.92 -6.10
CA VAL A 283 -11.15 12.12 -5.25
C VAL A 283 -9.88 12.08 -4.44
N ILE A 284 -9.10 13.14 -4.49
CA ILE A 284 -7.78 13.23 -3.85
C ILE A 284 -7.90 14.11 -2.61
N MET A 285 -7.45 13.61 -1.46
CA MET A 285 -7.26 14.41 -0.25
C MET A 285 -5.78 14.71 -0.03
N TYR A 286 -5.47 15.99 0.20
CA TYR A 286 -4.11 16.43 0.53
C TYR A 286 -3.61 15.81 1.84
N LYS A 287 -4.49 15.79 2.86
CA LYS A 287 -4.24 15.21 4.18
C LYS A 287 -5.51 14.52 4.66
N TRP A 288 -5.35 13.37 5.32
CA TRP A 288 -6.45 12.66 5.94
C TRP A 288 -7.13 13.48 7.03
N ASP A 289 -8.45 13.54 6.96
CA ASP A 289 -9.34 14.13 7.94
C ASP A 289 -10.72 13.50 7.76
N ALA A 290 -11.19 12.75 8.75
CA ALA A 290 -12.46 12.03 8.66
C ALA A 290 -13.66 12.98 8.52
N GLY A 291 -13.63 14.12 9.22
CA GLY A 291 -14.70 15.14 9.15
C GLY A 291 -14.83 15.77 7.76
N LYS A 292 -13.70 15.95 7.05
CA LYS A 292 -13.69 16.43 5.65
C LYS A 292 -14.04 15.34 4.66
N ALA A 293 -13.74 14.07 4.97
CA ALA A 293 -14.05 12.95 4.09
C ALA A 293 -15.56 12.66 4.03
N LEU A 294 -16.28 12.80 5.12
CA LEU A 294 -17.72 12.52 5.19
C LEU A 294 -18.58 13.32 4.20
N PRO A 295 -18.52 14.66 4.14
CA PRO A 295 -19.23 15.41 3.11
C PRO A 295 -18.78 15.03 1.68
N ILE A 296 -17.50 14.78 1.45
CA ILE A 296 -17.01 14.32 0.15
C ILE A 296 -17.65 12.97 -0.25
N ILE A 297 -17.72 12.02 0.68
CA ILE A 297 -18.36 10.71 0.44
C ILE A 297 -19.81 10.89 0.04
N GLN A 298 -20.55 11.74 0.75
CA GLN A 298 -21.95 12.06 0.45
C GLN A 298 -22.12 12.72 -0.91
N ASP A 299 -21.39 13.81 -1.15
CA ASP A 299 -21.62 14.70 -2.31
C ASP A 299 -21.10 14.05 -3.60
N GLU A 300 -19.96 13.39 -3.54
CA GLU A 300 -19.34 12.72 -4.68
C GLU A 300 -19.76 11.26 -4.82
N LYS A 301 -20.64 10.75 -3.95
CA LYS A 301 -21.13 9.36 -3.97
C LYS A 301 -19.97 8.35 -4.07
N ILE A 302 -19.01 8.48 -3.15
CA ILE A 302 -17.84 7.60 -3.11
C ILE A 302 -18.26 6.18 -2.77
N THR A 303 -17.75 5.22 -3.55
CA THR A 303 -18.07 3.80 -3.36
C THR A 303 -16.95 3.02 -2.67
N ASN A 304 -15.70 3.44 -2.84
CA ASN A 304 -14.54 2.74 -2.31
C ASN A 304 -13.66 3.67 -1.45
N PHE A 305 -13.47 3.25 -0.22
CA PHE A 305 -12.56 3.86 0.74
C PHE A 305 -11.40 2.91 0.99
N VAL A 306 -10.20 3.30 0.56
CA VAL A 306 -8.98 2.50 0.71
C VAL A 306 -7.97 3.25 1.57
N GLY A 307 -7.73 2.72 2.77
CA GLY A 307 -6.82 3.32 3.74
C GLY A 307 -6.13 2.28 4.62
N VAL A 308 -5.42 2.76 5.62
CA VAL A 308 -4.92 1.89 6.71
C VAL A 308 -6.02 1.70 7.76
N PRO A 309 -5.96 0.65 8.60
CA PRO A 309 -7.03 0.37 9.59
C PRO A 309 -7.38 1.53 10.51
N THR A 310 -6.41 2.35 10.91
CA THR A 310 -6.66 3.56 11.73
C THR A 310 -7.55 4.57 11.01
N GLN A 311 -7.37 4.77 9.71
CA GLN A 311 -8.20 5.69 8.92
C GLN A 311 -9.63 5.18 8.75
N SER A 312 -9.80 3.87 8.59
CA SER A 312 -11.13 3.24 8.58
C SER A 312 -11.81 3.38 9.96
N TRP A 313 -11.03 3.23 11.03
CA TRP A 313 -11.50 3.43 12.41
C TRP A 313 -11.96 4.86 12.65
N ASP A 314 -11.16 5.84 12.24
CA ASP A 314 -11.48 7.27 12.37
C ASP A 314 -12.78 7.61 11.63
N LEU A 315 -12.95 7.06 10.42
CA LEU A 315 -14.14 7.30 9.60
C LEU A 315 -15.41 6.80 10.30
N VAL A 316 -15.45 5.50 10.68
CA VAL A 316 -16.68 4.87 11.19
C VAL A 316 -17.00 5.22 12.65
N ASN A 317 -16.05 5.81 13.37
CA ASN A 317 -16.25 6.31 14.74
C ASN A 317 -16.36 7.84 14.80
N HIS A 318 -16.33 8.55 13.65
CA HIS A 318 -16.48 10.00 13.68
C HIS A 318 -17.87 10.39 14.22
N PRO A 319 -17.97 11.38 15.14
CA PRO A 319 -19.24 11.77 15.76
C PRO A 319 -20.33 12.17 14.77
N ASP A 320 -19.93 12.63 13.59
CA ASP A 320 -20.81 13.05 12.52
C ASP A 320 -21.09 11.98 11.46
N PHE A 321 -20.59 10.74 11.63
CA PHE A 321 -20.74 9.69 10.62
C PHE A 321 -22.22 9.49 10.20
N ASP A 322 -23.13 9.43 11.17
CA ASP A 322 -24.56 9.23 10.92
C ASP A 322 -25.29 10.49 10.42
N LYS A 323 -24.63 11.66 10.41
CA LYS A 323 -25.20 12.91 9.87
C LYS A 323 -25.09 13.00 8.35
N TYR A 324 -24.18 12.23 7.74
CA TYR A 324 -23.94 12.23 6.29
C TYR A 324 -24.48 10.97 5.63
N ASP A 325 -24.92 11.10 4.39
CA ASP A 325 -25.34 9.96 3.56
C ASP A 325 -24.11 9.19 3.04
N THR A 326 -23.76 8.13 3.75
CA THR A 326 -22.67 7.19 3.37
C THR A 326 -23.19 5.96 2.63
N SER A 327 -24.44 5.96 2.17
CA SER A 327 -25.10 4.80 1.52
C SER A 327 -24.48 4.39 0.18
N SER A 328 -23.63 5.24 -0.39
CA SER A 328 -22.84 4.93 -1.59
C SER A 328 -21.67 3.98 -1.33
N LEU A 329 -21.17 3.90 -0.09
CA LEU A 329 -20.01 3.05 0.23
C LEU A 329 -20.31 1.56 -0.01
N ARG A 330 -19.39 0.88 -0.69
CA ARG A 330 -19.41 -0.56 -0.99
C ARG A 330 -18.23 -1.29 -0.36
N ALA A 331 -17.09 -0.65 -0.26
CA ALA A 331 -15.89 -1.22 0.31
C ALA A 331 -15.21 -0.19 1.21
N VAL A 332 -14.96 -0.59 2.45
CA VAL A 332 -14.23 0.21 3.44
C VAL A 332 -13.13 -0.65 4.06
N GLY A 333 -11.90 -0.20 3.93
CA GLY A 333 -10.73 -0.91 4.43
C GLY A 333 -9.51 -0.62 3.58
N GLY A 334 -8.65 -1.59 3.42
CA GLY A 334 -7.41 -1.44 2.65
C GLY A 334 -6.37 -2.48 3.03
N GLY A 335 -5.21 -2.03 3.49
CA GLY A 335 -4.10 -2.91 3.85
C GLY A 335 -2.98 -2.15 4.53
N GLY A 336 -1.79 -2.76 4.51
CA GLY A 336 -0.58 -2.11 5.02
C GLY A 336 -0.35 -2.25 6.54
N ALA A 337 -1.36 -2.63 7.31
CA ALA A 337 -1.25 -2.95 8.73
C ALA A 337 -2.32 -3.98 9.14
N PRO A 338 -2.13 -4.70 10.26
CA PRO A 338 -3.16 -5.55 10.84
C PRO A 338 -4.41 -4.75 11.23
N ALA A 339 -5.59 -5.32 11.00
CA ALA A 339 -6.85 -4.73 11.42
C ALA A 339 -7.42 -5.52 12.62
N PRO A 340 -7.80 -4.86 13.72
CA PRO A 340 -8.49 -5.53 14.82
C PRO A 340 -9.84 -6.10 14.36
N ALA A 341 -10.22 -7.28 14.86
CA ALA A 341 -11.51 -7.91 14.54
C ALA A 341 -12.71 -6.99 14.88
N THR A 342 -12.58 -6.20 15.94
CA THR A 342 -13.59 -5.19 16.34
C THR A 342 -13.83 -4.12 15.28
N LEU A 343 -12.80 -3.75 14.49
CA LEU A 343 -12.95 -2.83 13.36
C LEU A 343 -13.75 -3.49 12.23
N VAL A 344 -13.49 -4.76 11.93
CA VAL A 344 -14.22 -5.53 10.91
C VAL A 344 -15.72 -5.54 11.21
N ASP A 345 -16.08 -5.89 12.44
CA ASP A 345 -17.47 -5.88 12.91
C ASP A 345 -18.10 -4.49 12.85
N LYS A 346 -17.35 -3.46 13.25
CA LYS A 346 -17.83 -2.07 13.23
C LYS A 346 -18.12 -1.61 11.80
N VAL A 347 -17.20 -1.84 10.87
CA VAL A 347 -17.40 -1.51 9.46
C VAL A 347 -18.58 -2.27 8.88
N ALA A 348 -18.69 -3.58 9.15
CA ALA A 348 -19.81 -4.40 8.67
C ALA A 348 -21.18 -3.87 9.15
N LYS A 349 -21.26 -3.32 10.37
CA LYS A 349 -22.49 -2.72 10.91
C LYS A 349 -22.77 -1.32 10.37
N SER A 350 -21.73 -0.54 10.09
CA SER A 350 -21.85 0.87 9.68
C SER A 350 -22.11 1.03 8.18
N VAL A 351 -21.55 0.15 7.34
CA VAL A 351 -21.65 0.23 5.86
C VAL A 351 -22.83 -0.62 5.39
N LYS A 352 -23.97 0.02 5.13
CA LYS A 352 -25.27 -0.66 4.88
C LYS A 352 -25.30 -1.51 3.61
N LYS A 353 -24.59 -1.11 2.55
CA LYS A 353 -24.64 -1.76 1.23
C LYS A 353 -23.28 -2.28 0.77
N GLY A 354 -22.36 -2.47 1.70
CA GLY A 354 -21.01 -2.91 1.41
C GLY A 354 -20.43 -3.70 2.58
N GLY A 355 -19.10 -3.76 2.64
CA GLY A 355 -18.46 -4.51 3.72
C GLY A 355 -17.01 -4.12 3.95
N PRO A 356 -16.43 -4.68 5.01
CA PRO A 356 -15.01 -4.54 5.27
C PRO A 356 -14.18 -5.28 4.24
N GLN A 357 -12.99 -4.74 3.98
CA GLN A 357 -11.99 -5.39 3.14
C GLN A 357 -10.60 -5.25 3.72
N LEU A 358 -9.77 -6.26 3.50
CA LEU A 358 -8.35 -6.24 3.83
C LEU A 358 -7.57 -6.92 2.71
N GLY A 359 -6.42 -6.33 2.33
CA GLY A 359 -5.45 -6.93 1.44
C GLY A 359 -4.08 -7.01 2.13
N TYR A 360 -3.43 -8.14 2.01
CA TYR A 360 -2.01 -8.28 2.29
C TYR A 360 -1.22 -8.07 1.01
N GLY A 361 -0.12 -7.38 1.11
CA GLY A 361 0.81 -7.11 0.03
C GLY A 361 1.84 -6.08 0.48
N MET A 362 2.85 -5.92 -0.33
CA MET A 362 3.98 -5.05 -0.04
C MET A 362 4.45 -4.35 -1.32
N THR A 363 5.39 -3.45 -1.19
CA THR A 363 5.96 -2.77 -2.37
C THR A 363 6.53 -3.78 -3.36
N GLU A 364 7.14 -4.83 -2.83
CA GLU A 364 7.78 -5.91 -3.57
C GLU A 364 6.81 -6.80 -4.36
N THR A 365 5.49 -6.69 -4.10
CA THR A 365 4.43 -7.42 -4.83
C THR A 365 3.49 -6.47 -5.59
N ASN A 366 3.87 -5.21 -5.78
CA ASN A 366 3.01 -4.17 -6.35
C ASN A 366 1.65 -4.09 -5.64
N ALA A 367 1.67 -4.18 -4.31
CA ALA A 367 0.52 -4.20 -3.39
C ALA A 367 -0.41 -5.42 -3.52
N PHE A 368 -0.20 -6.33 -4.48
CA PHE A 368 -1.04 -7.50 -4.63
C PHE A 368 -0.61 -8.64 -3.71
N GLY A 369 -1.59 -9.36 -3.18
CA GLY A 369 -1.42 -10.54 -2.33
C GLY A 369 -2.76 -11.10 -1.89
N PRO A 370 -2.78 -12.04 -0.94
CA PRO A 370 -4.01 -12.53 -0.33
C PRO A 370 -4.94 -11.41 0.09
N GLY A 371 -6.23 -11.58 -0.16
CA GLY A 371 -7.24 -10.58 0.18
C GLY A 371 -8.49 -11.20 0.78
N ASN A 372 -9.06 -10.51 1.77
CA ASN A 372 -10.27 -10.90 2.48
C ASN A 372 -11.32 -9.79 2.35
N LEU A 373 -12.48 -10.11 1.81
CA LEU A 373 -13.48 -9.13 1.45
C LEU A 373 -14.89 -9.61 1.85
N GLY A 374 -15.76 -8.67 2.22
CA GLY A 374 -17.16 -8.89 2.47
C GLY A 374 -17.43 -10.01 3.48
N LYS A 375 -18.29 -10.97 3.12
CA LYS A 375 -18.67 -12.09 3.99
C LYS A 375 -17.48 -12.97 4.39
N PHE A 376 -16.53 -13.25 3.49
CA PHE A 376 -15.34 -14.02 3.84
C PHE A 376 -14.53 -13.33 4.95
N TYR A 377 -14.51 -11.99 4.95
CA TYR A 377 -13.78 -11.24 5.98
C TYR A 377 -14.55 -11.17 7.30
N THR A 378 -15.87 -11.04 7.28
CA THR A 378 -16.67 -11.09 8.52
C THR A 378 -16.66 -12.47 9.17
N ASP A 379 -16.62 -13.54 8.36
CA ASP A 379 -16.54 -14.92 8.86
C ASP A 379 -15.14 -15.26 9.43
N ARG A 380 -14.07 -14.61 8.91
CA ARG A 380 -12.67 -14.82 9.31
C ARG A 380 -11.94 -13.49 9.52
N PRO A 381 -12.30 -12.72 10.56
CA PRO A 381 -11.81 -11.33 10.75
C PRO A 381 -10.31 -11.23 11.08
N THR A 382 -9.67 -12.33 11.44
CA THR A 382 -8.22 -12.37 11.72
C THR A 382 -7.38 -12.87 10.55
N SER A 383 -8.01 -13.31 9.45
CA SER A 383 -7.32 -13.74 8.24
C SER A 383 -7.15 -12.59 7.26
N THR A 384 -6.03 -12.56 6.56
CA THR A 384 -5.80 -11.66 5.41
C THR A 384 -6.39 -12.20 4.11
N GLY A 385 -7.06 -13.35 4.14
CA GLY A 385 -7.77 -13.94 3.02
C GLY A 385 -6.95 -14.93 2.21
N ARG A 386 -7.39 -15.15 0.97
CA ARG A 386 -6.78 -16.11 0.05
C ARG A 386 -6.14 -15.43 -1.14
N ALA A 387 -5.07 -16.05 -1.66
CA ALA A 387 -4.52 -15.67 -2.95
C ALA A 387 -5.40 -16.17 -4.10
N ILE A 388 -5.22 -15.56 -5.27
CA ILE A 388 -5.66 -16.10 -6.55
C ILE A 388 -4.45 -16.22 -7.48
N ARG A 389 -4.51 -17.19 -8.40
CA ARG A 389 -3.52 -17.28 -9.49
C ARG A 389 -3.50 -15.98 -10.32
N PRO A 390 -2.36 -15.56 -10.85
CA PRO A 390 -1.08 -16.27 -10.88
C PRO A 390 -0.18 -16.02 -9.66
N MET A 391 -0.71 -15.57 -8.52
CA MET A 391 0.07 -15.53 -7.28
C MET A 391 -0.06 -16.84 -6.52
N GLU A 392 1.08 -17.38 -6.12
CA GLU A 392 1.18 -18.52 -5.21
C GLU A 392 1.66 -18.05 -3.84
N VAL A 393 1.17 -18.72 -2.80
CA VAL A 393 1.57 -18.50 -1.41
C VAL A 393 2.01 -19.83 -0.82
N ALA A 394 3.15 -19.85 -0.19
CA ALA A 394 3.66 -20.99 0.55
C ALA A 394 4.14 -20.54 1.92
N ILE A 395 4.16 -21.47 2.87
CA ILE A 395 4.78 -21.27 4.17
C ILE A 395 6.04 -22.11 4.22
N TRP A 396 7.17 -21.47 4.49
CA TRP A 396 8.46 -22.16 4.57
C TRP A 396 8.97 -22.15 6.01
N ASP A 397 9.55 -23.26 6.41
CA ASP A 397 10.35 -23.33 7.64
C ASP A 397 11.62 -22.48 7.46
N PRO A 398 11.84 -21.43 8.27
CA PRO A 398 12.97 -20.52 8.07
C PRO A 398 14.33 -21.19 8.23
N ALA A 399 14.43 -22.29 9.00
CA ALA A 399 15.68 -22.97 9.27
C ALA A 399 16.00 -24.04 8.20
N THR A 400 14.99 -24.79 7.76
CA THR A 400 15.17 -25.93 6.84
C THR A 400 14.79 -25.62 5.40
N LYS A 401 14.13 -24.47 5.14
CA LYS A 401 13.58 -24.06 3.84
C LYS A 401 12.58 -25.06 3.24
N LYS A 402 11.99 -25.92 4.05
CA LYS A 402 10.96 -26.83 3.60
C LYS A 402 9.59 -26.16 3.61
N VAL A 403 8.78 -26.48 2.61
CA VAL A 403 7.37 -26.10 2.58
C VAL A 403 6.64 -26.81 3.71
N LEU A 404 5.90 -26.03 4.49
CA LEU A 404 5.09 -26.49 5.61
C LEU A 404 3.65 -26.78 5.18
N GLY A 405 2.97 -27.63 5.94
CA GLY A 405 1.58 -27.98 5.75
C GLY A 405 0.60 -26.95 6.34
N PRO A 406 -0.74 -27.20 6.19
CA PRO A 406 -1.75 -26.37 6.81
C PRO A 406 -1.59 -26.26 8.33
N ASN A 407 -1.85 -25.05 8.86
CA ASN A 407 -1.76 -24.71 10.28
C ASN A 407 -0.33 -24.77 10.88
N GLU A 408 0.70 -25.00 10.09
CA GLU A 408 2.09 -24.93 10.52
C GLU A 408 2.63 -23.51 10.31
N TYR A 409 3.27 -22.95 11.36
CA TYR A 409 3.84 -21.61 11.35
C TYR A 409 5.23 -21.58 10.69
N GLY A 410 5.43 -20.63 9.79
CA GLY A 410 6.72 -20.38 9.13
C GLY A 410 6.76 -19.02 8.44
N GLU A 411 7.76 -18.82 7.58
CA GLU A 411 7.86 -17.63 6.73
C GLU A 411 6.86 -17.69 5.58
N ILE A 412 6.16 -16.58 5.37
CA ILE A 412 5.26 -16.43 4.23
C ILE A 412 6.09 -16.15 2.99
N MET A 413 5.95 -17.00 2.00
CA MET A 413 6.61 -16.89 0.71
C MET A 413 5.59 -16.55 -0.38
N LEU A 414 5.95 -15.63 -1.29
CA LEU A 414 5.09 -15.24 -2.39
C LEU A 414 5.80 -15.46 -3.73
N PHE A 415 5.05 -15.96 -4.72
CA PHE A 415 5.56 -16.22 -6.06
C PHE A 415 4.56 -15.72 -7.10
N GLY A 416 5.06 -15.15 -8.21
CA GLY A 416 4.22 -14.74 -9.34
C GLY A 416 4.75 -13.54 -10.12
N PRO A 417 4.11 -13.21 -11.25
CA PRO A 417 4.58 -12.19 -12.18
C PRO A 417 4.43 -10.75 -11.67
N MET A 418 3.79 -10.52 -10.53
CA MET A 418 3.64 -9.21 -9.90
C MET A 418 4.80 -8.82 -9.00
N LEU A 419 5.80 -9.68 -8.83
CA LEU A 419 6.96 -9.38 -7.98
C LEU A 419 7.88 -8.36 -8.67
N ILE A 420 8.57 -7.57 -7.83
CA ILE A 420 9.67 -6.71 -8.31
C ILE A 420 10.76 -7.54 -8.98
N ARG A 421 11.49 -6.94 -9.92
CA ARG A 421 12.67 -7.62 -10.48
C ARG A 421 13.88 -7.62 -9.52
N GLY A 422 13.82 -6.79 -8.49
CA GLY A 422 14.86 -6.65 -7.47
C GLY A 422 14.97 -5.22 -6.93
N TYR A 423 15.97 -5.00 -6.11
CA TYR A 423 16.28 -3.68 -5.56
C TYR A 423 17.32 -2.95 -6.41
N TRP A 424 17.09 -1.66 -6.66
CA TRP A 424 17.96 -0.81 -7.47
C TRP A 424 19.37 -0.75 -6.88
N ASN A 425 20.38 -1.04 -7.71
CA ASN A 425 21.79 -1.08 -7.31
C ASN A 425 22.10 -1.91 -6.05
N ARG A 426 21.29 -2.92 -5.73
CA ARG A 426 21.46 -3.78 -4.55
C ARG A 426 21.29 -5.27 -4.93
N PRO A 427 22.25 -5.84 -5.69
CA PRO A 427 22.16 -7.24 -6.11
C PRO A 427 22.13 -8.21 -4.91
N ASP A 428 22.92 -7.93 -3.86
CA ASP A 428 22.96 -8.76 -2.66
C ASP A 428 21.60 -8.78 -1.93
N ALA A 429 20.99 -7.60 -1.74
CA ALA A 429 19.66 -7.50 -1.11
C ALA A 429 18.57 -8.14 -1.98
N THR A 430 18.74 -8.11 -3.31
CA THR A 430 17.84 -8.79 -4.25
C THR A 430 17.95 -10.30 -4.10
N ALA A 431 19.17 -10.85 -4.05
CA ALA A 431 19.41 -12.27 -3.87
C ALA A 431 18.95 -12.79 -2.49
N GLU A 432 19.03 -11.95 -1.45
CA GLU A 432 18.48 -12.25 -0.12
C GLU A 432 16.94 -12.29 -0.13
N ALA A 433 16.32 -11.37 -0.89
CA ALA A 433 14.86 -11.23 -0.88
C ALA A 433 14.15 -12.16 -1.86
N ILE A 434 14.79 -12.54 -2.99
CA ILE A 434 14.17 -13.36 -4.04
C ILE A 434 15.04 -14.58 -4.31
N GLU A 435 14.51 -15.75 -3.95
CA GLU A 435 15.17 -17.05 -4.17
C GLU A 435 14.34 -17.92 -5.13
N ASN A 436 14.89 -18.26 -6.29
CA ASN A 436 14.21 -19.09 -7.32
C ASN A 436 12.82 -18.55 -7.72
N GLY A 437 12.64 -17.22 -7.75
CA GLY A 437 11.36 -16.55 -8.06
C GLY A 437 10.42 -16.41 -6.86
N TRP A 438 10.73 -16.97 -5.71
CA TRP A 438 9.99 -16.79 -4.46
C TRP A 438 10.49 -15.59 -3.68
N LEU A 439 9.60 -14.74 -3.26
CA LEU A 439 9.87 -13.59 -2.40
C LEU A 439 9.81 -14.01 -0.93
N HIS A 440 10.89 -13.81 -0.22
CA HIS A 440 10.97 -13.83 1.24
C HIS A 440 10.31 -12.56 1.79
N THR A 441 9.14 -12.70 2.39
CA THR A 441 8.41 -11.52 2.89
C THR A 441 8.96 -10.98 4.20
N GLY A 442 9.61 -11.84 4.97
CA GLY A 442 10.00 -11.57 6.36
C GLY A 442 8.83 -11.54 7.33
N ASP A 443 7.62 -11.84 6.86
CA ASP A 443 6.43 -11.98 7.69
C ASP A 443 6.21 -13.45 8.03
N GLY A 444 5.82 -13.73 9.26
CA GLY A 444 5.52 -15.08 9.76
C GLY A 444 4.03 -15.33 9.85
N GLY A 445 3.60 -16.52 9.47
CA GLY A 445 2.20 -16.90 9.47
C GLY A 445 1.96 -18.35 9.11
N TYR A 446 0.72 -18.68 8.81
CA TYR A 446 0.31 -20.01 8.34
C TYR A 446 -0.89 -19.91 7.39
N LEU A 447 -1.08 -20.93 6.58
CA LEU A 447 -2.30 -21.17 5.82
C LEU A 447 -3.17 -22.18 6.57
N ASP A 448 -4.49 -21.96 6.59
CA ASP A 448 -5.40 -23.01 7.05
C ASP A 448 -5.70 -24.06 5.95
N GLU A 449 -6.50 -25.06 6.26
CA GLU A 449 -6.88 -26.15 5.33
C GLU A 449 -7.67 -25.63 4.10
N GLU A 450 -8.31 -24.45 4.21
CA GLU A 450 -9.04 -23.80 3.12
C GLU A 450 -8.16 -22.81 2.33
N GLY A 451 -6.88 -22.63 2.71
CA GLY A 451 -5.93 -21.73 2.06
C GLY A 451 -6.08 -20.25 2.48
N PHE A 452 -6.74 -19.96 3.60
CA PHE A 452 -6.72 -18.62 4.17
C PHE A 452 -5.41 -18.35 4.89
N LEU A 453 -4.81 -17.21 4.60
CA LEU A 453 -3.56 -16.76 5.22
C LEU A 453 -3.84 -16.04 6.54
N TYR A 454 -3.10 -16.43 7.57
CA TYR A 454 -3.09 -15.78 8.88
C TYR A 454 -1.68 -15.29 9.18
N ILE A 455 -1.48 -13.97 9.15
CA ILE A 455 -0.22 -13.34 9.51
C ILE A 455 -0.18 -13.21 11.02
N LYS A 456 0.93 -13.64 11.63
CA LYS A 456 1.13 -13.57 13.08
C LYS A 456 1.98 -12.39 13.49
N ASP A 457 3.15 -12.23 12.84
CA ASP A 457 4.03 -11.09 13.11
C ASP A 457 5.11 -11.01 12.03
N ARG A 458 5.95 -9.98 12.08
CA ARG A 458 7.24 -10.02 11.40
C ARG A 458 8.18 -10.96 12.10
N ILE A 459 8.90 -11.79 11.36
CA ILE A 459 9.86 -12.74 11.95
C ILE A 459 10.88 -12.02 12.83
N LYS A 460 11.33 -10.83 12.40
CA LYS A 460 12.29 -9.98 13.16
C LYS A 460 11.68 -9.23 14.35
N ASP A 461 10.37 -9.13 14.43
CA ASP A 461 9.68 -8.44 15.52
C ASP A 461 9.09 -9.41 16.55
N MET A 462 9.00 -10.70 16.23
CA MET A 462 8.61 -11.76 17.14
C MET A 462 9.58 -11.79 18.33
N ILE A 463 9.03 -11.78 19.54
CA ILE A 463 9.81 -11.75 20.77
C ILE A 463 10.12 -13.18 21.20
N LEU A 464 11.41 -13.50 21.32
CA LEU A 464 11.89 -14.81 21.78
C LEU A 464 12.11 -14.80 23.30
N ARG A 465 11.05 -15.08 24.06
CA ARG A 465 11.07 -15.02 25.53
C ARG A 465 11.24 -16.41 26.16
N GLY A 466 12.45 -16.71 26.58
CA GLY A 466 12.73 -17.97 27.29
C GLY A 466 12.45 -19.25 26.48
N GLY A 467 12.56 -19.16 25.14
CA GLY A 467 12.26 -20.25 24.23
C GLY A 467 10.82 -20.26 23.70
N GLU A 468 9.96 -19.36 24.18
CA GLU A 468 8.59 -19.19 23.73
C GLU A 468 8.49 -18.03 22.73
N ASN A 469 7.72 -18.23 21.66
CA ASN A 469 7.43 -17.21 20.67
C ASN A 469 6.27 -16.32 21.15
N VAL A 470 6.51 -15.02 21.33
CA VAL A 470 5.48 -14.05 21.62
C VAL A 470 5.27 -13.16 20.40
N PHE A 471 4.08 -13.24 19.82
CA PHE A 471 3.71 -12.43 18.67
C PHE A 471 3.20 -11.07 19.15
N CYS A 472 3.87 -10.00 18.72
CA CYS A 472 3.50 -8.63 19.10
C CYS A 472 2.05 -8.31 18.75
N THR A 473 1.59 -8.72 17.57
CA THR A 473 0.23 -8.46 17.08
C THR A 473 -0.86 -9.13 17.92
N GLU A 474 -0.59 -10.30 18.49
CA GLU A 474 -1.52 -10.99 19.41
C GLU A 474 -1.69 -10.20 20.71
N VAL A 475 -0.57 -9.74 21.26
CA VAL A 475 -0.56 -8.95 22.51
C VAL A 475 -1.20 -7.57 22.26
N GLU A 476 -0.86 -6.90 21.16
CA GLU A 476 -1.46 -5.64 20.72
C GLU A 476 -2.98 -5.78 20.56
N GLY A 477 -3.45 -6.86 19.91
CA GLY A 477 -4.87 -7.14 19.74
C GLY A 477 -5.62 -7.19 21.06
N SER A 478 -5.06 -7.86 22.06
CA SER A 478 -5.65 -7.95 23.40
C SER A 478 -5.62 -6.61 24.15
N ILE A 479 -4.57 -5.81 23.94
CA ILE A 479 -4.44 -4.47 24.54
C ILE A 479 -5.47 -3.50 23.94
N TYR A 480 -5.73 -3.57 22.62
CA TYR A 480 -6.72 -2.73 21.95
C TYR A 480 -8.17 -2.99 22.40
N GLU A 481 -8.47 -4.10 23.07
CA GLU A 481 -9.75 -4.32 23.71
C GLU A 481 -10.00 -3.43 24.93
N HIS A 482 -8.94 -2.82 25.49
CA HIS A 482 -9.07 -1.90 26.61
C HIS A 482 -9.66 -0.56 26.15
N PRO A 483 -10.76 -0.08 26.77
CA PRO A 483 -11.51 1.09 26.27
C PRO A 483 -10.68 2.39 26.24
N ALA A 484 -9.73 2.56 27.16
CA ALA A 484 -8.88 3.74 27.24
C ALA A 484 -7.71 3.75 26.24
N VAL A 485 -7.39 2.63 25.57
CA VAL A 485 -6.25 2.55 24.65
C VAL A 485 -6.59 3.18 23.31
N HIS A 486 -5.74 4.12 22.87
CA HIS A 486 -5.79 4.72 21.53
C HIS A 486 -4.79 4.06 20.59
N GLU A 487 -3.52 3.94 21.03
CA GLU A 487 -2.45 3.29 20.28
C GLU A 487 -1.66 2.35 21.19
N ALA A 488 -1.21 1.23 20.64
CA ALA A 488 -0.34 0.28 21.33
C ALA A 488 0.67 -0.32 20.34
N ALA A 489 1.94 -0.35 20.74
CA ALA A 489 3.01 -1.01 20.01
C ALA A 489 3.80 -1.91 20.97
N VAL A 490 3.76 -3.21 20.72
CA VAL A 490 4.47 -4.24 21.52
C VAL A 490 5.81 -4.53 20.85
N PHE A 491 6.87 -4.68 21.64
CA PHE A 491 8.21 -4.97 21.14
C PHE A 491 9.04 -5.69 22.21
N GLY A 492 10.09 -6.41 21.75
CA GLY A 492 11.04 -7.07 22.66
C GLY A 492 12.08 -6.10 23.20
N VAL A 493 12.43 -6.26 24.46
CA VAL A 493 13.60 -5.63 25.08
C VAL A 493 14.57 -6.70 25.59
N PRO A 494 15.90 -6.49 25.51
CA PRO A 494 16.87 -7.49 25.96
C PRO A 494 16.70 -7.87 27.44
N HIS A 495 16.80 -9.17 27.73
CA HIS A 495 16.76 -9.69 29.09
C HIS A 495 17.83 -10.78 29.28
N GLU A 496 18.62 -10.65 30.33
CA GLU A 496 19.82 -11.49 30.56
C GLU A 496 19.52 -13.00 30.55
N ARG A 497 18.42 -13.42 31.19
CA ARG A 497 18.08 -14.85 31.36
C ARG A 497 17.13 -15.36 30.28
N LEU A 498 16.23 -14.51 29.79
CA LEU A 498 15.14 -14.92 28.88
C LEU A 498 15.44 -14.62 27.40
N GLY A 499 16.57 -13.98 27.12
CA GLY A 499 16.86 -13.43 25.79
C GLY A 499 16.15 -12.10 25.59
N GLU A 500 14.82 -12.13 25.56
CA GLU A 500 13.99 -10.93 25.46
C GLU A 500 12.83 -10.97 26.47
N GLU A 501 12.31 -9.78 26.81
CA GLU A 501 11.07 -9.58 27.53
C GLU A 501 10.11 -8.68 26.73
N VAL A 502 8.81 -8.84 27.04
CA VAL A 502 7.75 -8.10 26.35
C VAL A 502 7.62 -6.70 26.93
N ALA A 503 7.76 -5.69 26.06
CA ALA A 503 7.50 -4.30 26.35
C ALA A 503 6.34 -3.78 25.49
N VAL A 504 5.64 -2.76 25.97
CA VAL A 504 4.60 -2.07 25.23
C VAL A 504 4.68 -0.56 25.43
N ALA A 505 4.57 0.20 24.36
CA ALA A 505 4.30 1.63 24.38
C ALA A 505 2.83 1.87 24.06
N ILE A 506 2.15 2.65 24.89
CA ILE A 506 0.70 2.91 24.79
C ILE A 506 0.46 4.42 24.80
N ARG A 507 -0.39 4.87 23.88
CA ARG A 507 -1.03 6.18 23.93
C ARG A 507 -2.48 6.00 24.37
N VAL A 508 -2.90 6.76 25.36
CA VAL A 508 -4.24 6.73 25.92
C VAL A 508 -5.14 7.71 25.16
N LYS A 509 -6.44 7.40 25.04
CA LYS A 509 -7.42 8.32 24.47
C LYS A 509 -7.52 9.60 25.27
N GLU A 510 -7.86 10.70 24.61
CA GLU A 510 -8.04 12.00 25.26
C GLU A 510 -9.13 11.93 26.32
N GLY A 511 -8.81 12.42 27.52
CA GLY A 511 -9.71 12.38 28.69
C GLY A 511 -9.74 11.07 29.46
N GLU A 512 -9.07 10.02 28.99
CA GLU A 512 -8.97 8.74 29.68
C GLU A 512 -7.64 8.62 30.46
N THR A 513 -7.59 7.68 31.40
CA THR A 513 -6.38 7.36 32.16
C THR A 513 -6.14 5.85 32.14
N LEU A 514 -4.87 5.45 32.12
CA LEU A 514 -4.45 4.06 32.18
C LEU A 514 -3.12 3.99 32.91
N THR A 515 -3.01 3.10 33.89
CA THR A 515 -1.74 2.77 34.54
C THR A 515 -1.21 1.42 34.08
N ALA A 516 0.04 1.12 34.37
CA ALA A 516 0.60 -0.20 34.08
C ALA A 516 -0.13 -1.30 34.85
N GLU A 517 -0.49 -1.04 36.10
CA GLU A 517 -1.24 -1.95 36.98
C GLU A 517 -2.63 -2.24 36.42
N ASP A 518 -3.32 -1.23 35.89
CA ASP A 518 -4.64 -1.41 35.25
C ASP A 518 -4.54 -2.30 34.01
N LEU A 519 -3.50 -2.09 33.18
CA LEU A 519 -3.24 -2.91 32.01
C LEU A 519 -2.96 -4.37 32.41
N TRP A 520 -2.08 -4.60 33.38
CA TRP A 520 -1.77 -5.96 33.82
C TRP A 520 -2.99 -6.68 34.35
N LYS A 521 -3.80 -6.01 35.15
CA LYS A 521 -5.06 -6.55 35.64
C LYS A 521 -6.05 -6.84 34.53
N PHE A 522 -6.10 -5.99 33.51
CA PHE A 522 -6.98 -6.20 32.35
C PHE A 522 -6.56 -7.39 31.50
N LEU A 523 -5.26 -7.63 31.34
CA LEU A 523 -4.72 -8.72 30.53
C LEU A 523 -4.68 -10.07 31.29
N ASP A 524 -4.87 -10.05 32.60
CA ASP A 524 -4.84 -11.25 33.42
C ASP A 524 -5.98 -12.21 33.00
N GLY A 525 -5.61 -13.45 32.67
CA GLY A 525 -6.55 -14.45 32.15
C GLY A 525 -7.01 -14.26 30.69
N LYS A 526 -6.66 -13.15 30.01
CA LYS A 526 -6.97 -12.94 28.59
C LYS A 526 -5.90 -13.53 27.66
N ILE A 527 -4.64 -13.40 28.06
CA ILE A 527 -3.50 -13.97 27.36
C ILE A 527 -2.63 -14.76 28.34
N SER A 528 -1.80 -15.65 27.80
CA SER A 528 -0.85 -16.41 28.62
C SER A 528 0.08 -15.48 29.38
N SER A 529 0.37 -15.79 30.64
CA SER A 529 1.13 -14.90 31.54
C SER A 529 2.51 -14.50 31.01
N PHE A 530 3.17 -15.38 30.25
CA PHE A 530 4.48 -15.10 29.63
C PHE A 530 4.40 -14.09 28.48
N LYS A 531 3.20 -13.85 27.91
CA LYS A 531 2.94 -12.85 26.87
C LYS A 531 2.57 -11.48 27.42
N VAL A 532 2.17 -11.40 28.69
CA VAL A 532 1.80 -10.13 29.32
C VAL A 532 3.03 -9.22 29.36
N PRO A 533 2.95 -7.96 28.87
CA PRO A 533 4.08 -7.04 28.89
C PRO A 533 4.61 -6.80 30.31
N ASN A 534 5.88 -7.12 30.52
CA ASN A 534 6.55 -6.80 31.79
C ASN A 534 6.90 -5.32 31.89
N HIS A 535 7.08 -4.66 30.76
CA HIS A 535 7.50 -3.27 30.66
C HIS A 535 6.41 -2.46 29.97
N VAL A 536 5.77 -1.55 30.69
CA VAL A 536 4.70 -0.69 30.19
C VAL A 536 5.16 0.76 30.14
N ILE A 537 4.98 1.42 29.01
CA ILE A 537 5.33 2.81 28.76
C ILE A 537 4.07 3.55 28.34
N ILE A 538 3.60 4.48 29.16
CA ILE A 538 2.49 5.36 28.78
C ILE A 538 3.07 6.62 28.15
N MET A 539 2.71 6.89 26.90
CA MET A 539 3.19 8.02 26.15
C MET A 539 2.13 9.13 26.08
N SER A 540 2.56 10.36 26.24
CA SER A 540 1.73 11.57 26.05
C SER A 540 1.66 11.99 24.58
N GLU A 541 2.67 11.63 23.79
CA GLU A 541 2.79 11.95 22.37
C GLU A 541 2.42 10.76 21.50
N GLU A 542 2.24 11.02 20.19
CA GLU A 542 2.01 9.96 19.22
C GLU A 542 3.18 8.98 19.17
N LEU A 543 2.86 7.70 19.03
CA LEU A 543 3.88 6.67 18.84
C LEU A 543 4.66 6.92 17.55
N PRO A 544 5.98 6.74 17.53
CA PRO A 544 6.80 6.91 16.32
C PRO A 544 6.29 6.07 15.16
N ARG A 545 6.09 6.71 14.01
CA ARG A 545 5.57 6.07 12.78
C ARG A 545 6.48 6.36 11.60
N ASN A 546 6.49 5.42 10.66
CA ASN A 546 7.03 5.71 9.34
C ASN A 546 5.98 6.47 8.48
N ALA A 547 6.40 6.91 7.29
CA ALA A 547 5.54 7.64 6.35
C ALA A 547 4.31 6.84 5.86
N ALA A 548 4.32 5.52 5.97
CA ALA A 548 3.17 4.67 5.67
C ALA A 548 2.21 4.52 6.87
N GLY A 549 2.46 5.22 7.99
CA GLY A 549 1.65 5.18 9.20
C GLY A 549 1.92 3.96 10.10
N LYS A 550 2.95 3.14 9.82
CA LYS A 550 3.31 1.97 10.63
C LYS A 550 4.19 2.39 11.81
N PHE A 551 3.97 1.77 12.97
CA PHE A 551 4.80 1.99 14.16
C PHE A 551 6.26 1.61 13.92
N LEU A 552 7.18 2.48 14.35
CA LEU A 552 8.62 2.24 14.31
C LEU A 552 9.07 1.58 15.61
N LYS A 553 8.87 0.25 15.73
CA LYS A 553 9.24 -0.53 16.92
C LYS A 553 10.74 -0.45 17.25
N THR A 554 11.59 -0.34 16.21
CA THR A 554 13.03 -0.12 16.40
C THR A 554 13.33 1.18 17.11
N ALA A 555 12.66 2.28 16.74
CA ALA A 555 12.84 3.56 17.43
C ALA A 555 12.41 3.47 18.92
N LEU A 556 11.31 2.77 19.21
CA LEU A 556 10.87 2.54 20.58
C LEU A 556 11.89 1.72 21.39
N ARG A 557 12.47 0.65 20.80
CA ARG A 557 13.56 -0.13 21.41
C ARG A 557 14.77 0.76 21.73
N ASP A 558 15.19 1.57 20.76
CA ASP A 558 16.33 2.49 20.92
C ASP A 558 16.07 3.52 22.00
N MET A 559 14.86 4.10 22.07
CA MET A 559 14.48 5.08 23.10
C MET A 559 14.49 4.47 24.51
N VAL A 560 14.10 3.19 24.65
CA VAL A 560 14.21 2.46 25.93
C VAL A 560 15.68 2.18 26.25
N ALA A 561 16.45 1.67 25.29
CA ALA A 561 17.86 1.36 25.48
C ALA A 561 18.70 2.59 25.86
N ASN A 562 18.37 3.76 25.30
CA ASN A 562 19.05 5.03 25.56
C ASN A 562 18.51 5.75 26.82
N GLY A 563 17.51 5.18 27.51
CA GLY A 563 16.91 5.77 28.72
C GLY A 563 16.02 6.99 28.47
N GLN A 564 15.68 7.27 27.23
CA GLN A 564 14.72 8.32 26.84
C GLN A 564 13.29 7.97 27.26
N LEU A 565 12.93 6.69 27.17
CA LEU A 565 11.69 6.13 27.68
C LEU A 565 12.00 5.25 28.89
N LYS A 566 11.25 5.47 29.98
CA LYS A 566 11.38 4.69 31.20
C LYS A 566 10.14 3.84 31.39
N PRO A 567 10.22 2.52 31.22
CA PRO A 567 9.10 1.64 31.46
C PRO A 567 8.78 1.53 32.96
N THR A 568 7.49 1.39 33.27
CA THR A 568 7.05 0.81 34.54
C THR A 568 7.16 -0.71 34.40
N SER A 569 7.94 -1.35 35.21
CA SER A 569 8.23 -2.78 35.14
C SER A 569 7.52 -3.54 36.27
N ARG A 570 7.06 -4.77 35.94
CA ARG A 570 6.37 -5.67 36.87
C ARG A 570 7.35 -6.42 37.75
#